data_47200c3bd8751026337f07cbc820f27d
#
_entry.id   47200c3bd8751026337f07cbc820f27d
#
_cell.length_a   1.000
_cell.length_b   1.000
_cell.length_c   1.000
_cell.angle_alpha   90.00
_cell.angle_beta   90.00
_cell.angle_gamma   90.00
#
_symmetry.space_group_name_H-M   'P 1'
#
loop_
_entity.id
_entity.type
_entity.pdbx_description
1 polymer ?
#
loop_
_entity_poly.entity_id
_entity_poly.type
_entity_poly.pdbx_seq_one_letter_code
_entity_poly.pdbx_strand_id
1 'polypeptide(L)'
;MSVALADYFADVHSSDVFDYGFGSISDFLKVKPVVPYDWVIANPPFRLAEDFIDRSLKIARHGVAMLVRTVFIESVGRYERLFKTRAPAIFAQFTERVPMVKGRIDRKASTATGYA
;
A
#
# COMPACT_ATOMS: atom_id res chain seq x y z
N MET A 1 -8.45 -5.72 -3.10
CA MET A 1 -8.31 -4.83 -1.91
C MET A 1 -9.53 -3.93 -1.77
N SER A 2 -9.83 -3.07 -2.72
CA SER A 2 -10.91 -2.06 -2.60
C SER A 2 -12.30 -2.64 -2.28
N VAL A 3 -12.69 -3.75 -2.88
CA VAL A 3 -13.98 -4.41 -2.58
C VAL A 3 -14.06 -4.84 -1.11
N ALA A 4 -12.99 -5.43 -0.57
CA ALA A 4 -12.96 -5.82 0.83
C ALA A 4 -12.92 -4.61 1.79
N LEU A 5 -12.35 -3.48 1.37
CA LEU A 5 -12.33 -2.26 2.18
C LEU A 5 -13.72 -1.61 2.28
N ALA A 6 -14.58 -1.79 1.27
CA ALA A 6 -15.95 -1.27 1.29
C ALA A 6 -16.83 -1.88 2.42
N ASP A 7 -16.42 -3.02 2.97
CA ASP A 7 -17.09 -3.61 4.14
C ASP A 7 -16.77 -2.87 5.45
N TYR A 8 -15.71 -2.07 5.47
CA TYR A 8 -15.19 -1.40 6.68
C TYR A 8 -15.22 0.12 6.60
N PHE A 9 -15.27 0.70 5.40
CA PHE A 9 -15.24 2.13 5.17
C PHE A 9 -16.47 2.57 4.38
N ALA A 10 -17.09 3.68 4.79
CA ALA A 10 -18.28 4.23 4.14
C ALA A 10 -18.00 4.66 2.69
N ASP A 11 -16.84 5.27 2.47
CA ASP A 11 -16.41 5.71 1.15
C ASP A 11 -15.03 5.15 0.82
N VAL A 12 -14.90 4.47 -0.30
CA VAL A 12 -13.63 3.92 -0.80
C VAL A 12 -13.35 4.48 -2.19
N HIS A 13 -12.39 5.40 -2.25
CA HIS A 13 -11.85 5.90 -3.50
C HIS A 13 -10.67 5.05 -3.97
N SER A 14 -10.81 4.40 -5.13
CA SER A 14 -9.81 3.50 -5.67
C SER A 14 -9.18 4.07 -6.94
N SER A 15 -7.87 3.98 -7.07
CA SER A 15 -7.14 4.38 -8.27
C SER A 15 -5.95 3.47 -8.55
N ASP A 16 -5.62 3.31 -9.81
CA ASP A 16 -4.41 2.63 -10.28
C ASP A 16 -3.93 3.29 -11.57
N VAL A 17 -2.66 3.10 -11.93
CA VAL A 17 -2.12 3.55 -13.22
C VAL A 17 -2.59 2.67 -14.38
N PHE A 18 -3.05 1.45 -14.10
CA PHE A 18 -3.62 0.52 -15.06
C PHE A 18 -5.13 0.42 -14.90
N ASP A 19 -5.82 0.24 -16.01
CA ASP A 19 -7.24 -0.05 -16.01
C ASP A 19 -7.47 -1.55 -15.69
N TYR A 20 -7.95 -1.80 -14.49
CA TYR A 20 -8.41 -3.14 -14.07
C TYR A 20 -9.94 -3.28 -14.11
N GLY A 21 -10.66 -2.33 -14.74
CA GLY A 21 -12.11 -2.30 -14.78
C GLY A 21 -12.73 -1.85 -13.45
N PHE A 22 -11.96 -1.26 -12.55
CA PHE A 22 -12.43 -0.80 -11.24
C PHE A 22 -11.64 0.43 -10.76
N GLY A 23 -12.38 1.45 -10.31
CA GLY A 23 -11.78 2.69 -9.81
C GLY A 23 -11.36 3.65 -10.92
N SER A 24 -10.61 4.68 -10.57
CA SER A 24 -10.11 5.67 -11.52
C SER A 24 -8.70 5.34 -12.01
N ILE A 25 -8.40 5.69 -13.26
CA ILE A 25 -7.05 5.56 -13.81
C ILE A 25 -6.28 6.83 -13.45
N SER A 26 -5.31 6.73 -12.54
CA SER A 26 -4.48 7.86 -12.16
C SER A 26 -3.16 7.43 -11.51
N ASP A 27 -2.13 8.26 -11.70
CA ASP A 27 -0.85 8.08 -11.03
C ASP A 27 -0.92 8.71 -9.62
N PHE A 28 -0.95 7.88 -8.59
CA PHE A 28 -1.03 8.31 -7.21
C PHE A 28 0.06 9.32 -6.83
N LEU A 29 1.26 9.21 -7.40
CA LEU A 29 2.36 10.12 -7.09
C LEU A 29 2.24 11.50 -7.74
N LYS A 30 1.39 11.65 -8.77
CA LYS A 30 1.25 12.89 -9.54
C LYS A 30 -0.07 13.60 -9.31
N VAL A 31 -1.15 12.86 -9.09
CA VAL A 31 -2.49 13.43 -8.94
C VAL A 31 -2.59 14.28 -7.67
N LYS A 32 -3.20 15.46 -7.76
CA LYS A 32 -3.51 16.25 -6.58
C LYS A 32 -4.76 15.66 -5.91
N PRO A 33 -4.73 15.35 -4.61
CA PRO A 33 -5.94 14.92 -3.92
C PRO A 33 -6.95 16.07 -3.91
N VAL A 34 -8.19 15.74 -4.25
CA VAL A 34 -9.30 16.73 -4.24
C VAL A 34 -9.73 17.03 -2.81
N VAL A 35 -9.63 16.04 -1.94
CA VAL A 35 -9.94 16.13 -0.50
C VAL A 35 -8.89 15.36 0.28
N PRO A 36 -8.62 15.72 1.54
CA PRO A 36 -7.79 14.89 2.40
C PRO A 36 -8.52 13.56 2.69
N TYR A 37 -7.78 12.47 2.68
CA TYR A 37 -8.28 11.15 3.01
C TYR A 37 -8.11 10.87 4.50
N ASP A 38 -9.05 10.15 5.10
CA ASP A 38 -8.87 9.68 6.47
C ASP A 38 -7.79 8.61 6.53
N TRP A 39 -7.81 7.67 5.60
CA TRP A 39 -6.83 6.60 5.46
C TRP A 39 -6.30 6.50 4.04
N VAL A 40 -5.04 6.19 3.92
CA VAL A 40 -4.44 5.75 2.64
C VAL A 40 -3.96 4.31 2.80
N ILE A 41 -4.55 3.42 2.02
CA ILE A 41 -4.24 1.99 2.05
C ILE A 41 -3.77 1.57 0.66
N ALA A 42 -2.56 1.06 0.54
CA ALA A 42 -1.99 0.74 -0.77
C ALA A 42 -1.09 -0.50 -0.76
N ASN A 43 -0.99 -1.12 -1.92
CA ASN A 43 0.04 -2.09 -2.28
C ASN A 43 0.94 -1.44 -3.34
N PRO A 44 1.91 -0.63 -2.95
CA PRO A 44 2.70 0.14 -3.89
C PRO A 44 3.67 -0.74 -4.68
N PRO A 45 4.08 -0.32 -5.89
CA PRO A 45 5.22 -0.93 -6.57
C PRO A 45 6.46 -0.86 -5.66
N PHE A 46 7.19 -1.97 -5.51
CA PHE A 46 8.28 -2.08 -4.51
C PHE A 46 9.35 -0.98 -4.62
N ARG A 47 9.66 -0.55 -5.85
CA ARG A 47 10.65 0.51 -6.10
C ARG A 47 10.17 1.90 -5.68
N LEU A 48 8.85 2.11 -5.60
CA LEU A 48 8.23 3.39 -5.30
C LEU A 48 7.60 3.41 -3.89
N ALA A 49 7.78 2.37 -3.10
CA ALA A 49 7.11 2.23 -1.82
C ALA A 49 7.46 3.37 -0.85
N GLU A 50 8.70 3.85 -0.83
CA GLU A 50 9.09 5.00 0.00
C GLU A 50 8.35 6.27 -0.43
N ASP A 51 8.26 6.55 -1.73
CA ASP A 51 7.53 7.71 -2.26
C ASP A 51 6.03 7.64 -1.97
N PHE A 52 5.46 6.43 -2.08
CA PHE A 52 4.06 6.20 -1.71
C PHE A 52 3.82 6.47 -0.23
N ILE A 53 4.69 5.99 0.66
CA ILE A 53 4.58 6.23 2.10
C ILE A 53 4.69 7.72 2.39
N ASP A 54 5.72 8.38 1.87
CA ASP A 54 5.96 9.81 2.11
C ASP A 54 4.79 10.68 1.65
N ARG A 55 4.25 10.38 0.47
CA ARG A 55 3.07 11.06 -0.05
C ARG A 55 1.83 10.77 0.80
N SER A 56 1.61 9.50 1.14
CA SER A 56 0.44 9.10 1.93
C SER A 56 0.40 9.77 3.28
N LEU A 57 1.55 9.89 3.95
CA LEU A 57 1.67 10.59 5.23
C LEU A 57 1.37 12.10 5.15
N LYS A 58 1.47 12.69 3.95
CA LYS A 58 1.12 14.11 3.73
C LYS A 58 -0.36 14.34 3.49
N ILE A 59 -1.10 13.33 3.03
CA ILE A 59 -2.50 13.47 2.60
C ILE A 59 -3.50 12.70 3.49
N ALA A 60 -3.04 11.77 4.30
CA ALA A 60 -3.88 11.03 5.24
C ALA A 60 -4.04 11.79 6.56
N ARG A 61 -5.26 11.81 7.12
CA ARG A 61 -5.57 12.44 8.39
C ARG A 61 -5.32 11.52 9.58
N HIS A 62 -5.68 10.25 9.46
CA HIS A 62 -5.67 9.30 10.56
C HIS A 62 -4.61 8.24 10.43
N GLY A 63 -4.39 7.69 9.23
CA GLY A 63 -3.41 6.64 9.09
C GLY A 63 -3.07 6.23 7.66
N VAL A 64 -1.96 5.51 7.60
CA VAL A 64 -1.42 4.94 6.36
C VAL A 64 -1.16 3.47 6.58
N ALA A 65 -1.67 2.62 5.70
CA ALA A 65 -1.38 1.19 5.71
C ALA A 65 -0.79 0.77 4.36
N MET A 66 0.39 0.18 4.40
CA MET A 66 1.12 -0.24 3.20
C MET A 66 1.41 -1.72 3.23
N LEU A 67 0.96 -2.43 2.20
CA LEU A 67 1.33 -3.81 2.00
C LEU A 67 2.67 -3.86 1.26
N VAL A 68 3.72 -4.28 1.94
CA VAL A 68 5.09 -4.33 1.40
C VAL A 68 5.72 -5.71 1.63
N ARG A 69 6.83 -5.98 0.97
CA ARG A 69 7.63 -7.17 1.31
C ARG A 69 8.21 -7.03 2.71
N THR A 70 8.32 -8.11 3.47
CA THR A 70 8.88 -8.09 4.83
C THR A 70 10.30 -7.50 4.87
N VAL A 71 11.13 -7.79 3.86
CA VAL A 71 12.48 -7.22 3.70
C VAL A 71 12.49 -5.69 3.50
N PHE A 72 11.33 -5.06 3.36
CA PHE A 72 11.25 -3.60 3.20
C PHE A 72 11.81 -2.86 4.42
N ILE A 73 11.67 -3.41 5.62
CA ILE A 73 12.20 -2.80 6.85
C ILE A 73 13.70 -3.05 7.06
N GLU A 74 14.32 -3.98 6.31
CA GLU A 74 15.69 -4.43 6.50
C GLU A 74 16.72 -3.56 5.78
N SER A 75 16.61 -2.24 5.83
CA SER A 75 17.53 -1.35 5.11
C SER A 75 17.99 -0.18 5.98
N VAL A 76 19.29 -0.09 6.22
CA VAL A 76 19.90 1.02 6.94
C VAL A 76 19.57 2.37 6.29
N GLY A 77 19.68 2.45 4.96
CA GLY A 77 19.34 3.67 4.22
C GLY A 77 17.86 4.07 4.37
N ARG A 78 16.95 3.10 4.40
CA ARG A 78 15.52 3.35 4.62
C ARG A 78 15.23 3.72 6.06
N TYR A 79 15.92 3.11 7.01
CA TYR A 79 15.85 3.52 8.40
C TYR A 79 16.19 5.00 8.55
N GLU A 80 17.32 5.44 8.02
CA GLU A 80 17.76 6.84 8.13
C GLU A 80 16.80 7.84 7.46
N ARG A 81 16.26 7.50 6.28
CA ARG A 81 15.36 8.40 5.52
C ARG A 81 13.92 8.40 6.03
N LEU A 82 13.43 7.28 6.51
CA LEU A 82 12.02 7.09 6.80
C LEU A 82 11.75 6.72 8.25
N PHE A 83 12.28 5.58 8.72
CA PHE A 83 11.84 4.99 9.98
C PHE A 83 12.43 5.68 11.22
N LYS A 84 13.54 6.34 11.10
CA LYS A 84 14.18 7.09 12.20
C LYS A 84 13.27 8.19 12.77
N THR A 85 12.49 8.83 11.90
CA THR A 85 11.59 9.93 12.27
C THR A 85 10.11 9.55 12.21
N ARG A 86 9.77 8.51 11.45
CA ARG A 86 8.41 8.06 11.17
C ARG A 86 8.33 6.54 11.20
N ALA A 87 8.68 5.96 12.35
CA ALA A 87 8.56 4.53 12.55
C ALA A 87 7.11 4.06 12.42
N PRO A 88 6.85 2.88 11.83
CA PRO A 88 5.51 2.32 11.80
C PRO A 88 5.03 2.05 13.23
N ALA A 89 3.80 2.44 13.53
CA ALA A 89 3.17 2.15 14.82
C ALA A 89 2.83 0.66 14.97
N ILE A 90 2.53 0.00 13.85
CA ILE A 90 2.19 -1.42 13.79
C ILE A 90 2.94 -2.05 12.62
N PHE A 91 3.55 -3.19 12.88
CA PHE A 91 4.07 -4.09 11.86
C PHE A 91 3.32 -5.42 11.98
N ALA A 92 2.53 -5.75 10.96
CA ALA A 92 1.70 -6.94 10.93
C ALA A 92 2.15 -7.86 9.80
N GLN A 93 2.83 -8.94 10.12
CA GLN A 93 3.27 -9.93 9.15
C GLN A 93 2.20 -11.01 8.97
N PHE A 94 1.92 -11.37 7.72
CA PHE A 94 1.09 -12.53 7.43
C PHE A 94 1.79 -13.81 7.88
N THR A 95 1.09 -14.67 8.58
CA THR A 95 1.59 -15.99 9.02
C THR A 95 1.72 -16.95 7.84
N GLU A 96 0.90 -16.77 6.81
CA GLU A 96 0.97 -17.51 5.56
C GLU A 96 1.53 -16.62 4.44
N ARG A 97 2.21 -17.25 3.49
CA ARG A 97 2.72 -16.54 2.31
C ARG A 97 1.58 -16.27 1.35
N VAL A 98 1.31 -15.00 1.08
CA VAL A 98 0.25 -14.58 0.18
C VAL A 98 0.82 -14.44 -1.23
N PRO A 99 0.41 -15.28 -2.19
CA PRO A 99 0.86 -15.15 -3.57
C PRO A 99 0.21 -13.93 -4.23
N MET A 100 1.05 -13.04 -4.76
CA MET A 100 0.63 -11.87 -5.52
C MET A 100 0.74 -12.15 -7.01
N VAL A 101 -0.38 -12.45 -7.64
CA VAL A 101 -0.46 -12.69 -9.09
C VAL A 101 -1.08 -11.48 -9.77
N LYS A 102 -0.39 -10.95 -10.78
CA LYS A 102 -0.84 -9.74 -11.49
C LYS A 102 -2.21 -9.95 -12.14
N GLY A 103 -3.17 -9.10 -11.80
CA GLY A 103 -4.47 -9.03 -12.46
C GLY A 103 -5.45 -10.18 -12.19
N ARG A 104 -5.12 -11.14 -11.33
CA ARG A 104 -6.01 -12.27 -11.04
C ARG A 104 -5.83 -12.85 -9.65
N ILE A 105 -6.86 -13.52 -9.17
CA ILE A 105 -6.78 -14.39 -8.00
C ILE A 105 -6.42 -15.81 -8.49
N ASP A 106 -5.31 -16.34 -8.01
CA ASP A 106 -4.90 -17.72 -8.29
C ASP A 106 -4.70 -18.47 -6.96
N ARG A 107 -5.67 -19.30 -6.61
CA ARG A 107 -5.66 -20.06 -5.35
C ARG A 107 -4.60 -21.16 -5.29
N LYS A 108 -4.01 -21.52 -6.45
CA LYS A 108 -2.96 -22.55 -6.55
C LYS A 108 -1.57 -21.94 -6.64
N ALA A 109 -1.47 -20.60 -6.75
CA ALA A 109 -0.18 -19.94 -6.81
C ALA A 109 0.56 -20.09 -5.48
N SER A 110 1.87 -20.26 -5.55
CA SER A 110 2.77 -20.28 -4.40
C SER A 110 3.82 -19.19 -4.54
N THR A 111 4.35 -18.71 -3.44
CA THR A 111 5.41 -17.70 -3.42
C THR A 111 6.40 -17.95 -2.30
N ALA A 112 7.66 -17.59 -2.56
CA ALA A 112 8.69 -17.54 -1.53
C ALA A 112 8.73 -16.18 -0.81
N THR A 113 7.97 -15.18 -1.31
CA THR A 113 8.00 -13.81 -0.80
C THR A 113 7.05 -13.65 0.40
N GLY A 114 7.55 -13.11 1.49
CA GLY A 114 6.74 -12.67 2.63
C GLY A 114 6.26 -11.23 2.45
N TYR A 115 5.07 -10.94 2.97
CA TYR A 115 4.45 -9.62 2.99
C TYR A 115 4.02 -9.24 4.41
N ALA A 116 4.02 -7.96 4.67
CA ALA A 116 3.50 -7.33 5.87
C ALA A 116 2.85 -5.98 5.55
#